data_c3fd17d619e6b5c31325d25451f3f5a4
#
_entry.id   c3fd17d619e6b5c31325d25451f3f5a4
#
_cell.length_a   1.000
_cell.length_b   1.000
_cell.length_c   1.000
_cell.angle_alpha   90.00
_cell.angle_beta   90.00
_cell.angle_gamma   90.00
#
_symmetry.space_group_name_H-M   'P 1'
#
loop_
_entity.id
_entity.type
_entity.pdbx_description
1 polymer ?
#
loop_
_entity_poly.entity_id
_entity_poly.type
_entity_poly.pdbx_seq_one_letter_code
_entity_poly.pdbx_strand_id
1 'polypeptide(L)'
;NVQDDEELDKYSKKVDKRIKKLTAARRHAEEEAAAAVQYIQKVEAQNNEYKQRLSNLDKGYMSEYEGRITTQESQAKLRLMRLVSTIK
;
A
#
# COMPACT_ATOMS: atom_id res chain seq x y z
N ASN A 1 23.27 45.75 40.08
CA ASN A 1 24.62 45.84 39.53
C ASN A 1 24.61 45.53 38.02
N VAL A 2 25.27 46.39 37.27
CA VAL A 2 25.28 46.27 35.80
C VAL A 2 25.88 44.95 35.32
N GLN A 3 26.86 44.42 36.02
CA GLN A 3 27.50 43.14 35.72
C GLN A 3 26.53 41.95 35.88
N ASP A 4 25.72 41.97 36.92
CA ASP A 4 24.73 40.91 37.18
C ASP A 4 23.62 40.92 36.15
N ASP A 5 23.20 42.10 35.70
CA ASP A 5 22.20 42.26 34.65
C ASP A 5 22.73 41.77 33.29
N GLU A 6 24.00 42.01 32.98
CA GLU A 6 24.65 41.51 31.76
C GLU A 6 24.78 39.96 31.79
N GLU A 7 25.12 39.38 32.90
CA GLU A 7 25.21 37.93 33.08
C GLU A 7 23.87 37.27 32.94
N LEU A 8 22.82 37.84 33.54
CA LEU A 8 21.46 37.38 33.42
C LEU A 8 20.98 37.46 31.97
N ASP A 9 21.28 38.53 31.26
CA ASP A 9 20.93 38.72 29.88
C ASP A 9 21.59 37.68 28.97
N LYS A 10 22.88 37.40 29.18
CA LYS A 10 23.61 36.34 28.46
C LYS A 10 23.02 34.96 28.72
N TYR A 11 22.68 34.67 29.97
CA TYR A 11 22.06 33.42 30.37
C TYR A 11 20.70 33.26 29.70
N SER A 12 19.89 34.28 29.74
CA SER A 12 18.57 34.30 29.10
C SER A 12 18.66 34.04 27.58
N LYS A 13 19.62 34.66 26.89
CA LYS A 13 19.86 34.44 25.44
C LYS A 13 20.27 33.00 25.14
N LYS A 14 21.10 32.40 25.97
CA LYS A 14 21.52 31.00 25.84
C LYS A 14 20.33 30.06 26.01
N VAL A 15 19.47 30.29 26.98
CA VAL A 15 18.24 29.54 27.22
C VAL A 15 17.29 29.66 26.03
N ASP A 16 17.09 30.88 25.54
CA ASP A 16 16.23 31.12 24.36
C ASP A 16 16.73 30.39 23.14
N LYS A 17 18.03 30.43 22.87
CA LYS A 17 18.62 29.66 21.75
C LYS A 17 18.39 28.17 21.91
N ARG A 18 18.56 27.65 23.12
CA ARG A 18 18.37 26.23 23.42
C ARG A 18 16.91 25.82 23.21
N ILE A 19 15.96 26.63 23.68
CA ILE A 19 14.52 26.41 23.51
C ILE A 19 14.17 26.40 22.03
N LYS A 20 14.64 27.39 21.26
CA LYS A 20 14.39 27.44 19.81
C LYS A 20 14.94 26.21 19.08
N LYS A 21 16.15 25.79 19.44
CA LYS A 21 16.79 24.60 18.85
C LYS A 21 16.02 23.33 19.17
N LEU A 22 15.59 23.16 20.42
CA LEU A 22 14.78 22.01 20.83
C LEU A 22 13.40 22.02 20.18
N THR A 23 12.77 23.19 20.08
CA THR A 23 11.48 23.35 19.42
C THR A 23 11.57 22.99 17.93
N ALA A 24 12.64 23.46 17.25
CA ALA A 24 12.88 23.13 15.85
C ALA A 24 13.13 21.64 15.65
N ALA A 25 13.93 21.01 16.52
CA ALA A 25 14.18 19.57 16.47
C ALA A 25 12.90 18.75 16.69
N ARG A 26 12.07 19.15 17.65
CA ARG A 26 10.79 18.52 17.93
C ARG A 26 9.85 18.63 16.72
N ARG A 27 9.74 19.81 16.13
CA ARG A 27 8.89 20.03 14.95
C ARG A 27 9.36 19.18 13.77
N HIS A 28 10.67 19.10 13.55
CA HIS A 28 11.26 18.26 12.51
C HIS A 28 10.92 16.78 12.73
N ALA A 29 11.06 16.30 13.97
CA ALA A 29 10.73 14.92 14.32
C ALA A 29 9.24 14.62 14.14
N GLU A 30 8.34 15.54 14.48
CA GLU A 30 6.90 15.43 14.27
C GLU A 30 6.57 15.36 12.78
N GLU A 31 7.21 16.21 11.97
CA GLU A 31 7.03 16.22 10.51
C GLU A 31 7.52 14.92 9.86
N GLU A 32 8.67 14.41 10.29
CA GLU A 32 9.19 13.12 9.82
C GLU A 32 8.25 11.97 10.19
N ALA A 33 7.75 11.96 11.41
CA ALA A 33 6.80 10.94 11.87
C ALA A 33 5.50 10.99 11.06
N ALA A 34 4.96 12.19 10.82
CA ALA A 34 3.76 12.37 10.00
C ALA A 34 3.99 11.91 8.56
N ALA A 35 5.14 12.23 7.96
CA ALA A 35 5.50 11.79 6.62
C ALA A 35 5.63 10.26 6.55
N ALA A 36 6.22 9.63 7.56
CA ALA A 36 6.33 8.18 7.65
C ALA A 36 4.97 7.50 7.72
N VAL A 37 4.04 8.03 8.51
CA VAL A 37 2.66 7.52 8.59
C VAL A 37 1.96 7.62 7.24
N GLN A 38 2.06 8.75 6.56
CA GLN A 38 1.47 8.94 5.23
C GLN A 38 2.05 7.96 4.21
N TYR A 39 3.35 7.73 4.25
CA TYR A 39 4.01 6.77 3.38
C TYR A 39 3.51 5.34 3.61
N ILE A 40 3.39 4.93 4.86
CA ILE A 40 2.86 3.62 5.24
C ILE A 40 1.43 3.44 4.73
N GLN A 41 0.57 4.44 4.94
CA GLN A 41 -0.81 4.41 4.46
C GLN A 41 -0.89 4.28 2.94
N LYS A 42 -0.03 4.99 2.22
CA LYS A 42 0.05 4.92 0.76
C LYS A 42 0.48 3.52 0.29
N VAL A 43 1.50 2.94 0.91
CA VAL A 43 1.99 1.60 0.58
C VAL A 43 0.92 0.55 0.88
N GLU A 44 0.23 0.64 2.01
CA GLU A 44 -0.87 -0.26 2.36
C GLU A 44 -2.00 -0.20 1.34
N ALA A 45 -2.40 1.00 0.93
CA ALA A 45 -3.42 1.19 -0.10
C ALA A 45 -3.01 0.58 -1.44
N GLN A 46 -1.76 0.80 -1.86
CA GLN A 46 -1.23 0.21 -3.09
C GLN A 46 -1.17 -1.32 -3.01
N ASN A 47 -0.75 -1.87 -1.88
CA ASN A 47 -0.69 -3.32 -1.70
C ASN A 47 -2.07 -3.95 -1.74
N ASN A 48 -3.07 -3.33 -1.13
CA ASN A 48 -4.46 -3.79 -1.19
C ASN A 48 -5.00 -3.76 -2.62
N GLU A 49 -4.68 -2.70 -3.37
CA GLU A 49 -5.06 -2.60 -4.78
C GLU A 49 -4.43 -3.71 -5.62
N TYR A 50 -3.14 -3.98 -5.44
CA TYR A 50 -2.45 -5.08 -6.14
C TYR A 50 -3.04 -6.45 -5.78
N LYS A 51 -3.37 -6.68 -4.51
CA LYS A 51 -4.02 -7.93 -4.08
C LYS A 51 -5.37 -8.13 -4.74
N GLN A 52 -6.16 -7.05 -4.85
CA GLN A 52 -7.45 -7.11 -5.54
C GLN A 52 -7.29 -7.41 -7.03
N ARG A 53 -6.31 -6.76 -7.68
CA ARG A 53 -6.01 -7.03 -9.10
C ARG A 53 -5.60 -8.48 -9.33
N LEU A 54 -4.71 -9.01 -8.50
CA LEU A 54 -4.29 -10.40 -8.56
C LEU A 54 -5.47 -11.36 -8.38
N SER A 55 -6.31 -11.11 -7.38
CA SER A 55 -7.51 -11.92 -7.13
C SER A 55 -8.47 -11.89 -8.32
N ASN A 56 -8.68 -10.73 -8.94
CA ASN A 56 -9.55 -10.59 -10.10
C ASN A 56 -8.97 -11.30 -11.33
N LEU A 57 -7.66 -11.26 -11.54
CA LEU A 57 -6.99 -11.98 -12.62
C LEU A 57 -7.13 -13.50 -12.42
N ASP A 58 -6.93 -13.99 -11.21
CA ASP A 58 -7.08 -15.42 -10.90
C ASP A 58 -8.52 -15.89 -11.16
N LYS A 59 -9.52 -15.14 -10.72
CA LYS A 59 -10.93 -15.43 -10.96
C LYS A 59 -11.26 -15.44 -12.46
N GLY A 60 -10.74 -14.46 -13.19
CA GLY A 60 -10.92 -14.39 -14.64
C GLY A 60 -10.31 -15.57 -15.37
N TYR A 61 -9.10 -15.94 -15.00
CA TYR A 61 -8.40 -17.10 -15.54
C TYR A 61 -9.15 -18.40 -15.27
N MET A 62 -9.58 -18.61 -14.04
CA MET A 62 -10.33 -19.79 -13.64
C MET A 62 -11.66 -19.91 -14.41
N SER A 63 -12.38 -18.82 -14.54
CA SER A 63 -13.63 -18.78 -15.29
C SER A 63 -13.43 -19.14 -16.76
N GLU A 64 -12.38 -18.61 -17.39
CA GLU A 64 -12.02 -18.91 -18.79
C GLU A 64 -11.65 -20.39 -18.96
N TYR A 65 -10.86 -20.91 -18.04
CA TYR A 65 -10.45 -22.33 -18.05
C TYR A 65 -11.65 -23.26 -17.92
N GLU A 66 -12.56 -23.01 -16.99
CA GLU A 66 -13.79 -23.78 -16.83
C GLU A 66 -14.65 -23.74 -18.10
N GLY A 67 -14.76 -22.57 -18.73
CA GLY A 67 -15.48 -22.41 -19.98
C GLY A 67 -14.89 -23.27 -21.10
N ARG A 68 -13.58 -23.33 -21.23
CA ARG A 68 -12.90 -24.19 -22.22
C ARG A 68 -13.16 -25.67 -21.98
N ILE A 69 -13.09 -26.13 -20.73
CA ILE A 69 -13.37 -27.52 -20.38
C ILE A 69 -14.81 -27.89 -20.75
N THR A 70 -15.79 -27.05 -20.38
CA THR A 70 -17.19 -27.28 -20.72
C THR A 70 -17.42 -27.38 -22.22
N THR A 71 -16.79 -26.54 -23.02
CA THR A 71 -16.86 -26.54 -24.46
C THR A 71 -16.27 -27.84 -25.03
N GLN A 72 -15.12 -28.28 -24.54
CA GLN A 72 -14.50 -29.53 -24.99
C GLN A 72 -15.35 -30.74 -24.67
N GLU A 73 -15.94 -30.80 -23.48
CA GLU A 73 -16.87 -31.87 -23.11
C GLU A 73 -18.08 -31.93 -24.03
N SER A 74 -18.66 -30.79 -24.34
CA SER A 74 -19.82 -30.70 -25.25
C SER A 74 -19.46 -31.19 -26.65
N GLN A 75 -18.28 -30.80 -27.17
CA GLN A 75 -17.80 -31.27 -28.48
C GLN A 75 -17.54 -32.78 -28.49
N ALA A 76 -16.96 -33.32 -27.45
CA ALA A 76 -16.71 -34.76 -27.31
C ALA A 76 -18.03 -35.55 -27.31
N LYS A 77 -19.03 -35.09 -26.59
CA LYS A 77 -20.37 -35.70 -26.58
C LYS A 77 -21.03 -35.71 -27.95
N LEU A 78 -20.95 -34.59 -28.67
CA LEU A 78 -21.48 -34.47 -30.02
C LEU A 78 -20.80 -35.46 -31.01
N ARG A 79 -19.47 -35.60 -30.91
CA ARG A 79 -18.72 -36.56 -31.71
C ARG A 79 -19.18 -38.00 -31.45
N LEU A 80 -19.33 -38.34 -30.17
CA LEU A 80 -19.80 -39.65 -29.78
C LEU A 80 -21.20 -39.95 -30.32
N MET A 81 -22.13 -39.00 -30.22
CA MET A 81 -23.48 -39.12 -30.75
C MET A 81 -23.48 -39.34 -32.26
N ARG A 82 -22.65 -38.63 -33.01
CA ARG A 82 -22.49 -38.78 -34.45
C ARG A 82 -21.96 -40.16 -34.82
N LEU A 83 -20.96 -40.66 -34.11
CA LEU A 83 -20.40 -42.01 -34.32
C LEU A 83 -21.44 -43.08 -34.07
N VAL A 84 -22.21 -42.98 -32.99
CA VAL A 84 -23.30 -43.92 -32.68
C VAL A 84 -24.36 -43.90 -33.77
N SER A 85 -24.73 -42.72 -34.27
CA SER A 85 -25.70 -42.58 -35.37
C SER A 85 -25.18 -43.22 -36.68
N THR A 86 -23.88 -43.17 -36.94
CA THR A 86 -23.28 -43.74 -38.13
C THR A 86 -23.29 -45.28 -38.10
N ILE A 87 -23.13 -45.85 -36.92
CA ILE A 87 -23.12 -47.31 -36.73
C ILE A 87 -24.50 -47.92 -36.85
N LYS A 88 -25.51 -47.18 -36.43
CA LYS A 88 -26.91 -47.61 -36.61
C LYS A 88 -27.36 -47.45 -38.02
#